data_69c64028aa91f1719c729848f0bf7f22
#
_entry.id   69c64028aa91f1719c729848f0bf7f22
#
_cell.length_a   1.000
_cell.length_b   1.000
_cell.length_c   1.000
_cell.angle_alpha   90.00
_cell.angle_beta   90.00
_cell.angle_gamma   90.00
#
_symmetry.space_group_name_H-M   'P 1'
#
loop_
_entity.id
_entity.type
_entity.pdbx_description
1 polymer ?
#
loop_
_entity_poly.entity_id
_entity_poly.type
_entity_poly.pdbx_seq_one_letter_code
_entity_poly.pdbx_strand_id
1 'polypeptide(L)'
;MIKIAPSMLSADFSILRDEIKSVELAGADYLHIDVMDGHFVPNLTFGGPIVKAIRPYTALPFDVHLMVTNPADYVEEYAKIGVEYFTFHQETVPHMHRLIQQIKSAGMKAGVALNPGTPVSMLEDVAGDLDMILIMSVNPGFGGQSFIPRAVEKVKQAKLLLDSAGNNDAVIEVDGGINDITCIPIKDAGATMLVAGSAVFGAPDRAKMIEAIRNN
;
A
#
# COMPACT_ATOMS: atom_id res chain seq x y z
N MET A 1 -13.21 3.23 10.49
CA MET A 1 -13.71 3.55 9.11
C MET A 1 -12.66 3.08 8.12
N ILE A 2 -13.06 2.34 7.07
CA ILE A 2 -12.15 1.83 6.04
C ILE A 2 -11.58 2.98 5.20
N LYS A 3 -10.26 2.96 5.00
CA LYS A 3 -9.53 3.89 4.15
C LYS A 3 -9.37 3.34 2.74
N ILE A 4 -9.51 4.19 1.74
CA ILE A 4 -9.35 3.82 0.33
C ILE A 4 -8.16 4.56 -0.26
N ALA A 5 -7.22 3.79 -0.80
CA ALA A 5 -5.99 4.26 -1.43
C ALA A 5 -5.97 3.84 -2.92
N PRO A 6 -6.45 4.67 -3.85
CA PRO A 6 -6.35 4.36 -5.28
C PRO A 6 -4.90 4.22 -5.71
N SER A 7 -4.54 3.08 -6.37
CA SER A 7 -3.19 2.87 -6.89
C SER A 7 -2.99 3.58 -8.21
N MET A 8 -2.02 4.49 -8.24
CA MET A 8 -1.60 5.23 -9.44
C MET A 8 -1.11 4.32 -10.58
N LEU A 9 -0.75 3.08 -10.29
CA LEU A 9 -0.33 2.12 -11.33
C LEU A 9 -1.41 1.90 -12.39
N SER A 10 -2.67 2.16 -12.07
CA SER A 10 -3.82 2.02 -12.98
C SER A 10 -4.27 3.35 -13.60
N ALA A 11 -3.61 4.46 -13.28
CA ALA A 11 -3.92 5.79 -13.83
C ALA A 11 -3.35 5.96 -15.25
N ASP A 12 -3.89 6.91 -16.01
CA ASP A 12 -3.27 7.36 -17.25
C ASP A 12 -2.08 8.28 -16.93
N PHE A 13 -0.86 7.77 -17.11
CA PHE A 13 0.37 8.51 -16.80
C PHE A 13 0.58 9.74 -17.65
N SER A 14 -0.09 9.86 -18.81
CA SER A 14 0.00 11.05 -19.67
C SER A 14 -0.71 12.28 -19.08
N ILE A 15 -1.66 12.06 -18.14
CA ILE A 15 -2.46 13.09 -17.47
C ILE A 15 -2.49 12.93 -15.95
N LEU A 16 -1.39 12.48 -15.34
CA LEU A 16 -1.30 12.13 -13.92
C LEU A 16 -1.90 13.17 -12.98
N ARG A 17 -1.66 14.45 -13.21
CA ARG A 17 -2.22 15.52 -12.37
C ARG A 17 -3.75 15.46 -12.31
N ASP A 18 -4.39 15.27 -13.48
CA ASP A 18 -5.85 15.27 -13.57
C ASP A 18 -6.43 13.96 -13.02
N GLU A 19 -5.73 12.85 -13.21
CA GLU A 19 -6.04 11.55 -12.61
C GLU A 19 -6.02 11.61 -11.07
N ILE A 20 -4.96 12.17 -10.48
CA ILE A 20 -4.82 12.36 -9.04
C ILE A 20 -5.95 13.27 -8.52
N LYS A 21 -6.20 14.38 -9.19
CA LYS A 21 -7.26 15.31 -8.78
C LYS A 21 -8.64 14.66 -8.82
N SER A 22 -8.88 13.79 -9.79
CA SER A 22 -10.16 13.09 -9.93
C SER A 22 -10.43 12.13 -8.76
N VAL A 23 -9.43 11.36 -8.30
CA VAL A 23 -9.60 10.44 -7.17
C VAL A 23 -9.65 11.18 -5.83
N GLU A 24 -8.94 12.30 -5.68
CA GLU A 24 -9.05 13.18 -4.53
C GLU A 24 -10.49 13.73 -4.41
N LEU A 25 -11.07 14.24 -5.49
CA LEU A 25 -12.45 14.73 -5.54
C LEU A 25 -13.47 13.59 -5.35
N ALA A 26 -13.14 12.38 -5.75
CA ALA A 26 -13.96 11.19 -5.54
C ALA A 26 -13.96 10.67 -4.11
N GLY A 27 -13.16 11.27 -3.20
CA GLY A 27 -13.16 10.94 -1.78
C GLY A 27 -12.17 9.85 -1.39
N ALA A 28 -11.05 9.70 -2.12
CA ALA A 28 -9.92 8.89 -1.68
C ALA A 28 -9.34 9.42 -0.36
N ASP A 29 -8.79 8.52 0.48
CA ASP A 29 -8.14 8.88 1.74
C ASP A 29 -6.62 9.02 1.58
N TYR A 30 -6.01 8.22 0.70
CA TYR A 30 -4.58 8.18 0.38
C TYR A 30 -4.37 8.09 -1.13
N LEU A 31 -3.17 8.35 -1.57
CA LEU A 31 -2.72 8.03 -2.92
C LEU A 31 -1.67 6.92 -2.81
N HIS A 32 -1.98 5.73 -3.33
CA HIS A 32 -1.05 4.60 -3.35
C HIS A 32 -0.12 4.66 -4.55
N ILE A 33 1.17 4.50 -4.29
CA ILE A 33 2.25 4.73 -5.28
C ILE A 33 3.15 3.51 -5.34
N ASP A 34 3.02 2.73 -6.41
CA ASP A 34 3.78 1.50 -6.66
C ASP A 34 5.11 1.81 -7.34
N VAL A 35 6.22 1.72 -6.59
CA VAL A 35 7.59 1.94 -7.08
C VAL A 35 8.25 0.60 -7.37
N MET A 36 8.64 0.38 -8.62
CA MET A 36 9.20 -0.88 -9.11
C MET A 36 10.54 -0.65 -9.82
N ASP A 37 11.54 -1.50 -9.53
CA ASP A 37 12.91 -1.36 -10.02
C ASP A 37 13.28 -2.28 -11.21
N GLY A 38 12.36 -3.16 -11.64
CA GLY A 38 12.64 -4.15 -12.69
C GLY A 38 13.55 -5.30 -12.24
N HIS A 39 13.83 -5.43 -10.92
CA HIS A 39 14.66 -6.48 -10.34
C HIS A 39 13.89 -7.33 -9.34
N PHE A 40 13.34 -6.73 -8.29
CA PHE A 40 12.47 -7.45 -7.34
C PHE A 40 11.18 -7.92 -8.02
N VAL A 41 10.64 -7.10 -8.90
CA VAL A 41 9.51 -7.42 -9.78
C VAL A 41 9.93 -7.18 -11.25
N PRO A 42 9.32 -7.88 -12.24
CA PRO A 42 9.76 -7.77 -13.63
C PRO A 42 9.38 -6.44 -14.30
N ASN A 43 8.53 -5.63 -13.68
CA ASN A 43 8.09 -4.35 -14.20
C ASN A 43 8.94 -3.20 -13.65
N LEU A 44 9.06 -2.11 -14.41
CA LEU A 44 9.68 -0.85 -14.02
C LEU A 44 8.60 0.24 -14.08
N THR A 45 8.42 0.99 -13.00
CA THR A 45 7.44 2.07 -12.97
C THR A 45 8.13 3.44 -12.85
N PHE A 46 7.85 4.18 -11.81
CA PHE A 46 8.42 5.50 -11.55
C PHE A 46 9.05 5.55 -10.15
N GLY A 47 9.92 6.52 -9.92
CA GLY A 47 10.62 6.72 -8.66
C GLY A 47 10.44 8.14 -8.13
N GLY A 48 11.33 8.53 -7.22
CA GLY A 48 11.30 9.80 -6.49
C GLY A 48 11.07 11.04 -7.36
N PRO A 49 11.68 11.20 -8.53
CA PRO A 49 11.46 12.37 -9.38
C PRO A 49 9.99 12.60 -9.77
N ILE A 50 9.27 11.52 -10.13
CA ILE A 50 7.84 11.62 -10.46
C ILE A 50 7.01 11.84 -9.20
N VAL A 51 7.29 11.10 -8.12
CA VAL A 51 6.58 11.24 -6.83
C VAL A 51 6.72 12.67 -6.29
N LYS A 52 7.91 13.26 -6.39
CA LYS A 52 8.16 14.67 -6.05
C LYS A 52 7.39 15.64 -6.94
N ALA A 53 7.34 15.38 -8.24
CA ALA A 53 6.67 16.24 -9.19
C ALA A 53 5.15 16.31 -8.98
N ILE A 54 4.53 15.22 -8.54
CA ILE A 54 3.08 15.16 -8.30
C ILE A 54 2.68 15.68 -6.92
N ARG A 55 3.59 15.72 -5.93
CA ARG A 55 3.29 16.14 -4.55
C ARG A 55 2.52 17.47 -4.45
N PRO A 56 2.84 18.53 -5.20
CA PRO A 56 2.15 19.82 -5.10
C PRO A 56 0.70 19.82 -5.61
N TYR A 57 0.26 18.77 -6.30
CA TYR A 57 -1.05 18.75 -6.97
C TYR A 57 -2.16 18.10 -6.13
N THR A 58 -1.86 17.59 -4.93
CA THR A 58 -2.87 16.96 -4.07
C THR A 58 -2.57 17.19 -2.60
N ALA A 59 -3.61 17.23 -1.77
CA ALA A 59 -3.50 17.20 -0.31
C ALA A 59 -3.52 15.79 0.26
N LEU A 60 -3.82 14.76 -0.54
CA LEU A 60 -3.82 13.37 -0.08
C LEU A 60 -2.45 12.97 0.46
N PRO A 61 -2.37 12.30 1.61
CA PRO A 61 -1.15 11.68 2.08
C PRO A 61 -0.71 10.60 1.08
N PHE A 62 0.61 10.47 0.91
CA PHE A 62 1.20 9.46 0.04
C PHE A 62 1.52 8.20 0.82
N ASP A 63 1.02 7.10 0.32
CA ASP A 63 1.33 5.75 0.72
C ASP A 63 2.21 5.12 -0.37
N VAL A 64 3.50 4.97 -0.08
CA VAL A 64 4.49 4.50 -1.07
C VAL A 64 4.87 3.07 -0.81
N HIS A 65 4.55 2.21 -1.77
CA HIS A 65 4.85 0.80 -1.77
C HIS A 65 6.08 0.52 -2.66
N LEU A 66 7.20 0.15 -2.04
CA LEU A 66 8.47 -0.07 -2.72
C LEU A 66 8.70 -1.54 -3.03
N MET A 67 8.50 -1.89 -4.27
CA MET A 67 8.85 -3.20 -4.86
C MET A 67 10.25 -3.11 -5.49
N VAL A 68 11.26 -2.90 -4.64
CA VAL A 68 12.66 -2.68 -5.03
C VAL A 68 13.61 -3.53 -4.20
N THR A 69 14.77 -3.84 -4.75
CA THR A 69 15.78 -4.72 -4.10
C THR A 69 16.50 -4.09 -2.91
N ASN A 70 16.59 -2.75 -2.87
CA ASN A 70 17.34 -2.00 -1.85
C ASN A 70 16.56 -0.79 -1.31
N PRO A 71 15.40 -0.98 -0.62
CA PRO A 71 14.54 0.12 -0.19
C PRO A 71 15.23 1.11 0.76
N ALA A 72 16.23 0.69 1.52
CA ALA A 72 16.95 1.55 2.46
C ALA A 72 17.59 2.80 1.81
N ASP A 73 18.00 2.68 0.54
CA ASP A 73 18.66 3.77 -0.19
C ASP A 73 17.72 4.95 -0.51
N TYR A 74 16.41 4.71 -0.46
CA TYR A 74 15.39 5.69 -0.83
C TYR A 74 14.78 6.45 0.36
N VAL A 75 15.04 6.04 1.60
CA VAL A 75 14.39 6.61 2.80
C VAL A 75 14.52 8.13 2.87
N GLU A 76 15.74 8.68 2.69
CA GLU A 76 15.95 10.13 2.76
C GLU A 76 15.25 10.91 1.63
N GLU A 77 15.18 10.33 0.43
CA GLU A 77 14.52 10.95 -0.71
C GLU A 77 13.03 11.09 -0.46
N TYR A 78 12.38 9.99 -0.05
CA TYR A 78 10.93 9.98 0.18
C TYR A 78 10.51 10.78 1.42
N ALA A 79 11.35 10.82 2.45
CA ALA A 79 11.13 11.72 3.59
C ALA A 79 11.11 13.20 3.18
N LYS A 80 12.04 13.62 2.29
CA LYS A 80 12.09 15.00 1.75
C LYS A 80 10.87 15.33 0.85
N ILE A 81 10.26 14.33 0.24
CA ILE A 81 9.03 14.49 -0.55
C ILE A 81 7.80 14.68 0.36
N GLY A 82 7.87 14.23 1.61
CA GLY A 82 6.76 14.27 2.56
C GLY A 82 5.77 13.11 2.36
N VAL A 83 6.32 11.90 2.25
CA VAL A 83 5.56 10.66 2.20
C VAL A 83 5.07 10.31 3.61
N GLU A 84 3.83 9.84 3.72
CA GLU A 84 3.24 9.41 4.99
C GLU A 84 3.67 7.98 5.36
N TYR A 85 3.40 7.01 4.47
CA TYR A 85 3.80 5.61 4.63
C TYR A 85 4.91 5.26 3.65
N PHE A 86 5.97 4.67 4.19
CA PHE A 86 7.05 4.07 3.41
C PHE A 86 7.02 2.56 3.67
N THR A 87 6.47 1.82 2.70
CA THR A 87 6.21 0.38 2.81
C THR A 87 7.18 -0.39 1.93
N PHE A 88 7.96 -1.29 2.53
CA PHE A 88 8.94 -2.13 1.84
C PHE A 88 8.59 -3.61 1.99
N HIS A 89 9.09 -4.44 1.07
CA HIS A 89 8.92 -5.89 1.13
C HIS A 89 9.88 -6.55 2.11
N GLN A 90 9.33 -7.39 3.00
CA GLN A 90 10.12 -8.20 3.93
C GLN A 90 11.17 -9.04 3.17
N GLU A 91 10.81 -9.55 2.00
CA GLU A 91 11.65 -10.42 1.18
C GLU A 91 12.92 -9.76 0.63
N THR A 92 12.99 -8.43 0.66
CA THR A 92 14.16 -7.68 0.15
C THR A 92 15.09 -7.17 1.26
N VAL A 93 14.72 -7.34 2.55
CA VAL A 93 15.43 -6.69 3.65
C VAL A 93 15.83 -7.67 4.74
N PRO A 94 17.10 -8.15 4.78
CA PRO A 94 17.58 -9.03 5.85
C PRO A 94 17.57 -8.38 7.24
N HIS A 95 17.70 -7.04 7.32
CA HIS A 95 17.74 -6.28 8.58
C HIS A 95 16.51 -5.39 8.74
N MET A 96 15.33 -6.01 8.69
CA MET A 96 14.03 -5.35 8.72
C MET A 96 13.87 -4.36 9.89
N HIS A 97 14.18 -4.76 11.12
CA HIS A 97 14.09 -3.90 12.30
C HIS A 97 14.92 -2.61 12.14
N ARG A 98 16.14 -2.69 11.60
CA ARG A 98 16.97 -1.50 11.34
C ARG A 98 16.31 -0.54 10.34
N LEU A 99 15.72 -1.07 9.27
CA LEU A 99 15.06 -0.24 8.28
C LEU A 99 13.80 0.44 8.84
N ILE A 100 13.00 -0.28 9.65
CA ILE A 100 11.85 0.30 10.37
C ILE A 100 12.30 1.51 11.20
N GLN A 101 13.38 1.37 11.98
CA GLN A 101 13.93 2.47 12.77
C GLN A 101 14.41 3.64 11.90
N GLN A 102 15.07 3.36 10.78
CA GLN A 102 15.53 4.39 9.84
C GLN A 102 14.36 5.19 9.26
N ILE A 103 13.29 4.52 8.82
CA ILE A 103 12.07 5.16 8.29
C ILE A 103 11.42 6.05 9.34
N LYS A 104 11.22 5.53 10.56
CA LYS A 104 10.60 6.28 11.66
C LYS A 104 11.47 7.48 12.09
N SER A 105 12.79 7.32 12.11
CA SER A 105 13.74 8.42 12.42
C SER A 105 13.72 9.50 11.34
N ALA A 106 13.36 9.17 10.10
CA ALA A 106 13.19 10.12 9.02
C ALA A 106 11.82 10.83 9.02
N GLY A 107 10.94 10.52 10.00
CA GLY A 107 9.62 11.14 10.18
C GLY A 107 8.49 10.52 9.37
N MET A 108 8.71 9.38 8.74
CA MET A 108 7.68 8.62 8.03
C MET A 108 7.14 7.46 8.88
N LYS A 109 5.98 6.95 8.53
CA LYS A 109 5.41 5.71 9.06
C LYS A 109 5.99 4.50 8.34
N ALA A 110 6.41 3.48 9.09
CA ALA A 110 7.03 2.29 8.55
C ALA A 110 6.00 1.18 8.27
N GLY A 111 5.86 0.82 6.99
CA GLY A 111 5.07 -0.32 6.54
C GLY A 111 5.94 -1.50 6.09
N VAL A 112 5.46 -2.72 6.31
CA VAL A 112 6.09 -3.94 5.76
C VAL A 112 5.09 -4.73 4.94
N ALA A 113 5.45 -4.99 3.68
CA ALA A 113 4.68 -5.78 2.74
C ALA A 113 5.09 -7.26 2.76
N LEU A 114 4.12 -8.13 2.58
CA LEU A 114 4.30 -9.58 2.48
C LEU A 114 3.72 -10.12 1.18
N ASN A 115 4.54 -10.79 0.39
CA ASN A 115 4.10 -11.53 -0.80
C ASN A 115 3.05 -12.60 -0.45
N PRO A 116 2.25 -13.10 -1.42
CA PRO A 116 1.29 -14.16 -1.16
C PRO A 116 1.91 -15.42 -0.52
N GLY A 117 3.14 -15.77 -0.89
CA GLY A 117 3.87 -16.93 -0.37
C GLY A 117 4.58 -16.72 0.97
N THR A 118 4.73 -15.49 1.46
CA THR A 118 5.46 -15.18 2.70
C THR A 118 4.53 -15.24 3.91
N PRO A 119 4.84 -16.03 4.96
CA PRO A 119 3.98 -16.13 6.14
C PRO A 119 4.01 -14.85 6.98
N VAL A 120 2.87 -14.56 7.65
CA VAL A 120 2.74 -13.38 8.53
C VAL A 120 3.65 -13.47 9.77
N SER A 121 3.98 -14.69 10.22
CA SER A 121 4.89 -14.91 11.34
C SER A 121 6.30 -14.33 11.15
N MET A 122 6.69 -14.00 9.91
CA MET A 122 7.96 -13.29 9.66
C MET A 122 8.02 -11.91 10.33
N LEU A 123 6.90 -11.36 10.79
CA LEU A 123 6.81 -10.05 11.44
C LEU A 123 6.70 -10.12 12.97
N GLU A 124 6.75 -11.31 13.59
CA GLU A 124 6.51 -11.49 15.04
C GLU A 124 7.40 -10.59 15.90
N ASP A 125 8.69 -10.55 15.61
CA ASP A 125 9.67 -9.81 16.45
C ASP A 125 9.64 -8.28 16.22
N VAL A 126 8.91 -7.79 15.21
CA VAL A 126 8.83 -6.35 14.89
C VAL A 126 7.41 -5.81 14.91
N ALA A 127 6.42 -6.65 15.20
CA ALA A 127 5.01 -6.28 15.12
C ALA A 127 4.65 -5.05 15.99
N GLY A 128 5.32 -4.87 17.12
CA GLY A 128 5.13 -3.72 18.01
C GLY A 128 5.66 -2.38 17.45
N ASP A 129 6.55 -2.43 16.46
CA ASP A 129 7.20 -1.26 15.88
C ASP A 129 6.59 -0.81 14.55
N LEU A 130 5.68 -1.63 13.98
CA LEU A 130 5.07 -1.36 12.69
C LEU A 130 3.96 -0.32 12.76
N ASP A 131 3.89 0.56 11.77
CA ASP A 131 2.75 1.45 11.56
C ASP A 131 1.77 0.85 10.52
N MET A 132 2.23 -0.13 9.71
CA MET A 132 1.42 -0.80 8.71
C MET A 132 1.94 -2.21 8.39
N ILE A 133 1.02 -3.16 8.16
CA ILE A 133 1.28 -4.42 7.47
C ILE A 133 0.50 -4.41 6.17
N LEU A 134 1.22 -4.50 5.04
CA LEU A 134 0.62 -4.64 3.72
C LEU A 134 0.57 -6.12 3.31
N ILE A 135 -0.62 -6.65 3.12
CA ILE A 135 -0.85 -8.00 2.61
C ILE A 135 -1.09 -7.95 1.10
N MET A 136 -0.17 -8.53 0.34
CA MET A 136 -0.38 -8.69 -1.10
C MET A 136 -1.43 -9.76 -1.37
N SER A 137 -2.48 -9.38 -2.07
CA SER A 137 -3.54 -10.29 -2.56
C SER A 137 -3.43 -10.63 -4.04
N VAL A 138 -2.31 -10.24 -4.65
CA VAL A 138 -1.83 -10.66 -5.97
C VAL A 138 -0.30 -10.83 -5.90
N ASN A 139 0.32 -11.40 -6.92
CA ASN A 139 1.79 -11.33 -7.03
C ASN A 139 2.20 -9.90 -7.41
N PRO A 140 3.15 -9.26 -6.69
CA PRO A 140 3.56 -7.89 -7.01
C PRO A 140 4.12 -7.76 -8.43
N GLY A 141 3.97 -6.56 -9.03
CA GLY A 141 4.57 -6.21 -10.32
C GLY A 141 3.62 -5.79 -11.42
N PHE A 142 2.33 -6.14 -11.37
CA PHE A 142 1.35 -5.75 -12.39
C PHE A 142 -0.01 -5.46 -11.77
N GLY A 143 -0.71 -4.46 -12.32
CA GLY A 143 -2.12 -4.20 -12.00
C GLY A 143 -3.08 -5.16 -12.70
N GLY A 144 -4.37 -5.13 -12.32
CA GLY A 144 -5.45 -5.84 -12.98
C GLY A 144 -5.45 -7.37 -12.79
N GLN A 145 -4.71 -7.90 -11.82
CA GLN A 145 -4.66 -9.33 -11.52
C GLN A 145 -5.87 -9.81 -10.72
N SER A 146 -6.14 -11.12 -10.80
CA SER A 146 -7.19 -11.76 -10.00
C SER A 146 -6.78 -11.86 -8.53
N PHE A 147 -7.71 -11.52 -7.65
CA PHE A 147 -7.58 -11.62 -6.21
C PHE A 147 -7.25 -13.06 -5.75
N ILE A 148 -6.27 -13.20 -4.87
CA ILE A 148 -5.85 -14.47 -4.25
C ILE A 148 -6.62 -14.65 -2.93
N PRO A 149 -7.59 -15.60 -2.80
CA PRO A 149 -8.44 -15.74 -1.61
C PRO A 149 -7.68 -16.01 -0.31
N ARG A 150 -6.47 -16.58 -0.38
CA ARG A 150 -5.62 -16.83 0.79
C ARG A 150 -5.26 -15.55 1.55
N ALA A 151 -5.33 -14.38 0.93
CA ALA A 151 -5.09 -13.08 1.57
C ALA A 151 -6.04 -12.83 2.74
N VAL A 152 -7.29 -13.29 2.68
CA VAL A 152 -8.26 -13.17 3.77
C VAL A 152 -7.73 -13.79 5.07
N GLU A 153 -7.15 -14.99 4.98
CA GLU A 153 -6.58 -15.65 6.14
C GLU A 153 -5.31 -14.96 6.65
N LYS A 154 -4.50 -14.40 5.74
CA LYS A 154 -3.31 -13.61 6.13
C LYS A 154 -3.70 -12.31 6.84
N VAL A 155 -4.78 -11.66 6.45
CA VAL A 155 -5.30 -10.48 7.15
C VAL A 155 -5.72 -10.82 8.58
N LYS A 156 -6.42 -11.95 8.80
CA LYS A 156 -6.75 -12.43 10.16
C LYS A 156 -5.49 -12.70 11.00
N GLN A 157 -4.49 -13.33 10.41
CA GLN A 157 -3.21 -13.59 11.07
C GLN A 157 -2.49 -12.29 11.43
N ALA A 158 -2.46 -11.30 10.52
CA ALA A 158 -1.88 -9.98 10.78
C ALA A 158 -2.62 -9.25 11.92
N LYS A 159 -3.95 -9.33 11.94
CA LYS A 159 -4.76 -8.75 13.03
C LYS A 159 -4.41 -9.39 14.38
N LEU A 160 -4.39 -10.72 14.46
CA LEU A 160 -4.03 -11.44 15.67
C LEU A 160 -2.59 -11.13 16.12
N LEU A 161 -1.65 -11.01 15.19
CA LEU A 161 -0.27 -10.66 15.47
C LEU A 161 -0.15 -9.28 16.10
N LEU A 162 -0.77 -8.25 15.48
CA LEU A 162 -0.76 -6.88 15.99
C LEU A 162 -1.44 -6.79 17.36
N ASP A 163 -2.59 -7.46 17.56
CA ASP A 163 -3.29 -7.50 18.84
C ASP A 163 -2.40 -8.12 19.94
N SER A 164 -1.70 -9.21 19.62
CA SER A 164 -0.79 -9.90 20.56
C SER A 164 0.43 -9.04 20.92
N ALA A 165 0.88 -8.19 20.00
CA ALA A 165 1.96 -7.22 20.23
C ALA A 165 1.49 -5.95 20.95
N GLY A 166 0.18 -5.80 21.21
CA GLY A 166 -0.41 -4.59 21.79
C GLY A 166 -0.44 -3.39 20.82
N ASN A 167 -0.21 -3.62 19.53
CA ASN A 167 -0.16 -2.59 18.49
C ASN A 167 -1.49 -2.49 17.75
N ASN A 168 -2.49 -1.89 18.40
CA ASN A 168 -3.85 -1.77 17.85
C ASN A 168 -4.03 -0.60 16.87
N ASP A 169 -3.06 0.29 16.78
CA ASP A 169 -3.10 1.48 15.91
C ASP A 169 -2.50 1.23 14.52
N ALA A 170 -1.77 0.13 14.35
CA ALA A 170 -1.18 -0.22 13.06
C ALA A 170 -2.26 -0.52 12.01
N VAL A 171 -2.02 -0.01 10.80
CA VAL A 171 -2.89 -0.25 9.64
C VAL A 171 -2.67 -1.65 9.10
N ILE A 172 -3.75 -2.36 8.77
CA ILE A 172 -3.69 -3.55 7.93
C ILE A 172 -4.19 -3.16 6.55
N GLU A 173 -3.27 -3.07 5.62
CA GLU A 173 -3.53 -2.73 4.23
C GLU A 173 -3.57 -3.99 3.37
N VAL A 174 -4.41 -3.96 2.32
CA VAL A 174 -4.47 -5.05 1.33
C VAL A 174 -4.38 -4.46 -0.07
N ASP A 175 -3.45 -4.98 -0.88
CA ASP A 175 -3.25 -4.58 -2.25
C ASP A 175 -3.34 -5.77 -3.22
N GLY A 176 -4.18 -5.58 -4.25
CA GLY A 176 -4.32 -6.48 -5.38
C GLY A 176 -5.73 -7.04 -5.58
N GLY A 177 -6.32 -6.75 -6.73
CA GLY A 177 -7.63 -7.28 -7.13
C GLY A 177 -8.81 -6.83 -6.26
N ILE A 178 -8.67 -5.70 -5.55
CA ILE A 178 -9.72 -5.13 -4.71
C ILE A 178 -10.76 -4.41 -5.56
N ASN A 179 -12.02 -4.73 -5.30
CA ASN A 179 -13.21 -4.12 -5.88
C ASN A 179 -14.38 -4.18 -4.88
N ASP A 180 -15.59 -3.82 -5.29
CA ASP A 180 -16.81 -3.79 -4.48
C ASP A 180 -17.28 -5.18 -3.96
N ILE A 181 -16.75 -6.26 -4.51
CA ILE A 181 -17.04 -7.65 -4.10
C ILE A 181 -15.92 -8.20 -3.22
N THR A 182 -14.66 -8.10 -3.68
CA THR A 182 -13.52 -8.69 -2.99
C THR A 182 -13.15 -7.95 -1.71
N CYS A 183 -13.59 -6.69 -1.54
CA CYS A 183 -13.41 -5.92 -0.32
C CYS A 183 -14.15 -6.51 0.88
N ILE A 184 -15.29 -7.18 0.70
CA ILE A 184 -16.16 -7.66 1.78
C ILE A 184 -15.40 -8.63 2.71
N PRO A 185 -14.93 -9.81 2.24
CA PRO A 185 -14.24 -10.75 3.12
C PRO A 185 -12.92 -10.22 3.71
N ILE A 186 -12.29 -9.26 3.05
CA ILE A 186 -11.06 -8.62 3.51
C ILE A 186 -11.32 -7.68 4.69
N LYS A 187 -12.39 -6.89 4.62
CA LYS A 187 -12.83 -6.03 5.74
C LYS A 187 -13.28 -6.84 6.93
N ASP A 188 -14.07 -7.90 6.70
CA ASP A 188 -14.51 -8.83 7.74
C ASP A 188 -13.33 -9.52 8.43
N ALA A 189 -12.22 -9.71 7.72
CA ALA A 189 -11.00 -10.28 8.27
C ALA A 189 -10.19 -9.29 9.13
N GLY A 190 -10.45 -7.98 9.04
CA GLY A 190 -9.82 -6.96 9.86
C GLY A 190 -8.94 -5.96 9.11
N ALA A 191 -8.97 -5.92 7.77
CA ALA A 191 -8.28 -4.87 7.01
C ALA A 191 -8.89 -3.50 7.30
N THR A 192 -8.03 -2.47 7.34
CA THR A 192 -8.42 -1.09 7.65
C THR A 192 -8.12 -0.12 6.52
N MET A 193 -7.27 -0.51 5.56
CA MET A 193 -6.96 0.24 4.34
C MET A 193 -6.97 -0.69 3.12
N LEU A 194 -7.53 -0.22 2.00
CA LEU A 194 -7.72 -1.01 0.79
C LEU A 194 -7.15 -0.26 -0.42
N VAL A 195 -6.23 -0.91 -1.12
CA VAL A 195 -5.67 -0.41 -2.38
C VAL A 195 -6.52 -0.89 -3.54
N ALA A 196 -7.09 0.05 -4.30
CA ALA A 196 -7.91 -0.25 -5.45
C ALA A 196 -7.42 0.53 -6.68
N GLY A 197 -6.78 -0.16 -7.61
CA GLY A 197 -6.29 0.42 -8.86
C GLY A 197 -7.34 0.41 -9.96
N SER A 198 -7.35 -0.66 -10.75
CA SER A 198 -8.22 -0.80 -11.95
C SER A 198 -9.71 -0.67 -11.67
N ALA A 199 -10.18 -1.10 -10.49
CA ALA A 199 -11.56 -0.95 -10.09
C ALA A 199 -11.98 0.53 -9.99
N VAL A 200 -11.10 1.40 -9.47
CA VAL A 200 -11.40 2.83 -9.31
C VAL A 200 -11.11 3.60 -10.60
N PHE A 201 -9.91 3.47 -11.17
CA PHE A 201 -9.53 4.26 -12.36
C PHE A 201 -10.30 3.85 -13.61
N GLY A 202 -10.74 2.58 -13.72
CA GLY A 202 -11.59 2.09 -14.80
C GLY A 202 -13.10 2.31 -14.61
N ALA A 203 -13.54 2.79 -13.43
CA ALA A 203 -14.96 3.00 -13.15
C ALA A 203 -15.51 4.22 -13.91
N PRO A 204 -16.73 4.13 -14.47
CA PRO A 204 -17.42 5.28 -15.06
C PRO A 204 -17.69 6.40 -14.03
N ASP A 205 -17.86 6.04 -12.75
CA ASP A 205 -18.05 6.94 -11.62
C ASP A 205 -17.14 6.49 -10.48
N ARG A 206 -15.99 7.16 -10.36
CA ARG A 206 -14.94 6.83 -9.36
C ARG A 206 -15.43 7.05 -7.94
N ALA A 207 -16.28 8.06 -7.70
CA ALA A 207 -16.79 8.34 -6.36
C ALA A 207 -17.72 7.23 -5.88
N LYS A 208 -18.62 6.75 -6.74
CA LYS A 208 -19.48 5.59 -6.41
C LYS A 208 -18.69 4.33 -6.15
N MET A 209 -17.61 4.07 -6.92
CA MET A 209 -16.78 2.89 -6.71
C MET A 209 -16.03 2.97 -5.38
N ILE A 210 -15.42 4.11 -5.05
CA ILE A 210 -14.76 4.34 -3.75
C ILE A 210 -15.76 4.16 -2.61
N GLU A 211 -16.96 4.71 -2.74
CA GLU A 211 -18.03 4.55 -1.74
C GLU A 211 -18.47 3.10 -1.59
N ALA A 212 -18.65 2.37 -2.70
CA ALA A 212 -19.02 0.96 -2.67
C ALA A 212 -17.95 0.10 -1.97
N ILE A 213 -16.66 0.29 -2.31
CA ILE A 213 -15.56 -0.43 -1.64
C ILE A 213 -15.51 -0.10 -0.14
N ARG A 214 -15.76 1.15 0.23
CA ARG A 214 -15.74 1.59 1.64
C ARG A 214 -16.90 1.00 2.45
N ASN A 215 -18.10 0.94 1.90
CA ASN A 215 -19.32 0.68 2.65
C ASN A 215 -19.88 -0.75 2.52
N ASN A 216 -19.58 -1.48 1.41
CA ASN A 216 -19.95 -2.89 1.30
C ASN A 216 -19.12 -3.74 2.28
#